data_afff772f256e30d035199b8e619b9c0a
#
_entry.id   afff772f256e30d035199b8e619b9c0a
#
_cell.length_a   1.000
_cell.length_b   1.000
_cell.length_c   1.000
_cell.angle_alpha   90.00
_cell.angle_beta   90.00
_cell.angle_gamma   90.00
#
_symmetry.space_group_name_H-M   'P 1'
#
loop_
_entity.id
_entity.type
_entity.pdbx_description
1 polymer ?
#
loop_
_entity_poly.entity_id
_entity_poly.type
_entity_poly.pdbx_seq_one_letter_code
_entity_poly.pdbx_strand_id
1 'polypeptide(L)'
;MSDNALPNQIGLVIVTHGSLGAELLKVLEHVVGPQENIAVVSIGPEDDMEETRLNILESVNHVNIGKGTIVLTDMFGGTPSNLAISIMESAKIDVIAGINLPMLV
;
A
#
# COMPACT_ATOMS: atom_id res chain seq x y z
N MET A 1 -12.70 3.41 19.62
CA MET A 1 -12.71 4.30 19.01
C MET A 1 -11.78 4.41 18.11
N SER A 2 -11.79 4.61 17.28
CA SER A 2 -10.95 4.61 16.54
C SER A 2 -10.52 5.80 16.08
N ASP A 3 -9.84 6.37 16.85
CA ASP A 3 -9.29 7.58 16.50
C ASP A 3 -8.22 7.44 15.54
N ASN A 4 -7.88 6.23 15.13
CA ASN A 4 -6.82 6.06 14.18
C ASN A 4 -7.23 6.45 12.78
N ALA A 5 -8.50 6.54 12.50
CA ALA A 5 -8.94 6.88 11.17
C ALA A 5 -9.38 8.32 11.11
N LEU A 6 -8.50 9.23 11.35
CA LEU A 6 -8.80 10.64 11.26
C LEU A 6 -9.06 11.04 9.81
N PRO A 7 -10.03 11.92 9.56
CA PRO A 7 -10.40 12.26 8.17
C PRO A 7 -9.29 12.92 7.38
N ASN A 8 -8.24 13.42 8.03
CA ASN A 8 -7.17 14.05 7.30
C ASN A 8 -5.93 13.17 7.21
N GLN A 9 -6.03 11.90 7.51
CA GLN A 9 -4.89 11.01 7.35
C GLN A 9 -4.77 10.55 5.90
N ILE A 10 -3.53 10.36 5.45
CA ILE A 10 -3.27 9.84 4.12
C ILE A 10 -3.39 8.34 4.16
N GLY A 11 -4.02 7.74 3.15
CA GLY A 11 -4.11 6.29 3.04
C GLY A 11 -2.80 5.72 2.50
N LEU A 12 -2.45 4.52 2.94
CA LEU A 12 -1.25 3.84 2.48
C LEU A 12 -1.61 2.48 1.91
N VAL A 13 -1.06 2.14 0.75
CA VAL A 13 -1.19 0.81 0.19
C VAL A 13 0.22 0.26 0.02
N ILE A 14 0.51 -0.86 0.67
CA ILE A 14 1.82 -1.48 0.59
C ILE A 14 1.74 -2.63 -0.41
N VAL A 15 2.51 -2.55 -1.49
CA VAL A 15 2.48 -3.55 -2.56
C VAL A 15 3.87 -4.17 -2.64
N THR A 16 3.99 -5.45 -2.35
CA THR A 16 5.29 -6.10 -2.30
C THR A 16 5.26 -7.47 -2.93
N HIS A 17 6.45 -8.02 -3.19
CA HIS A 17 6.59 -9.41 -3.57
C HIS A 17 6.29 -10.28 -2.35
N GLY A 18 5.51 -11.33 -2.54
CA GLY A 18 5.24 -12.27 -1.48
C GLY A 18 4.60 -11.59 -0.26
N SER A 19 4.89 -12.12 0.91
CA SER A 19 4.25 -11.66 2.14
C SER A 19 5.00 -10.55 2.86
N LEU A 20 5.98 -9.94 2.23
CA LEU A 20 6.79 -8.92 2.88
C LEU A 20 5.94 -7.76 3.42
N GLY A 21 5.01 -7.27 2.60
CA GLY A 21 4.16 -6.16 3.02
C GLY A 21 3.29 -6.51 4.22
N ALA A 22 2.73 -7.73 4.23
CA ALA A 22 1.90 -8.17 5.34
C ALA A 22 2.72 -8.26 6.62
N GLU A 23 3.97 -8.74 6.53
CA GLU A 23 4.82 -8.82 7.71
C GLU A 23 5.26 -7.44 8.18
N LEU A 24 5.53 -6.52 7.25
CA LEU A 24 5.86 -5.15 7.63
C LEU A 24 4.69 -4.49 8.37
N LEU A 25 3.47 -4.69 7.90
CA LEU A 25 2.32 -4.13 8.57
C LEU A 25 2.15 -4.71 9.97
N LYS A 26 2.38 -6.02 10.10
CA LYS A 26 2.28 -6.67 11.41
C LYS A 26 3.28 -6.05 12.39
N VAL A 27 4.51 -5.84 11.97
CA VAL A 27 5.53 -5.25 12.83
C VAL A 27 5.21 -3.79 13.11
N LEU A 28 4.73 -3.07 12.11
CA LEU A 28 4.35 -1.66 12.31
C LEU A 28 3.27 -1.55 13.37
N GLU A 29 2.25 -2.41 13.30
CA GLU A 29 1.16 -2.35 14.27
C GLU A 29 1.62 -2.76 15.66
N HIS A 30 2.68 -3.55 15.74
CA HIS A 30 3.27 -3.89 17.02
C HIS A 30 3.92 -2.65 17.66
N VAL A 31 4.50 -1.78 16.83
CA VAL A 31 5.21 -0.59 17.31
C VAL A 31 4.27 0.57 17.59
N VAL A 32 3.33 0.84 16.69
CA VAL A 32 2.49 2.04 16.78
C VAL A 32 1.00 1.76 17.01
N GLY A 33 0.62 0.49 17.11
CA GLY A 33 -0.78 0.11 17.33
C GLY A 33 -1.53 -0.11 16.02
N PRO A 34 -2.76 -0.59 16.10
CA PRO A 34 -3.56 -0.90 14.92
C PRO A 34 -3.79 0.32 14.04
N GLN A 35 -3.78 0.11 12.71
CA GLN A 35 -3.96 1.17 11.74
C GLN A 35 -5.11 0.79 10.81
N GLU A 36 -6.02 1.72 10.54
CA GLU A 36 -7.16 1.45 9.67
C GLU A 36 -6.99 2.02 8.28
N ASN A 37 -5.98 2.83 8.07
CA ASN A 37 -5.76 3.49 6.78
C ASN A 37 -4.67 2.83 5.96
N ILE A 38 -4.34 1.57 6.23
CA ILE A 38 -3.29 0.85 5.51
C ILE A 38 -3.86 -0.44 4.94
N ALA A 39 -3.60 -0.68 3.66
CA ALA A 39 -3.95 -1.94 3.01
C ALA A 39 -2.69 -2.56 2.43
N VAL A 40 -2.68 -3.88 2.27
CA VAL A 40 -1.53 -4.60 1.76
C VAL A 40 -1.95 -5.43 0.57
N VAL A 41 -1.17 -5.39 -0.51
CA VAL A 41 -1.37 -6.24 -1.66
C VAL A 41 -0.09 -7.05 -1.84
N SER A 42 -0.21 -8.38 -1.75
CA SER A 42 0.94 -9.28 -1.90
C SER A 42 0.91 -9.88 -3.29
N ILE A 43 2.02 -9.86 -3.99
CA ILE A 43 2.09 -10.34 -5.37
C ILE A 43 2.93 -11.60 -5.41
N GLY A 44 2.35 -12.67 -5.92
CA GLY A 44 3.05 -13.93 -6.10
C GLY A 44 3.53 -14.10 -7.53
N PRO A 45 4.37 -15.10 -7.78
CA PRO A 45 4.97 -15.27 -9.11
C PRO A 45 3.97 -15.72 -10.19
N GLU A 46 2.86 -16.31 -9.77
CA GLU A 46 1.87 -16.79 -10.73
C GLU A 46 0.62 -15.92 -10.80
N ASP A 47 0.64 -14.76 -10.18
CA ASP A 47 -0.55 -13.93 -10.14
C ASP A 47 -0.88 -13.30 -11.48
N ASP A 48 -2.17 -13.12 -11.74
CA ASP A 48 -2.64 -12.46 -12.95
C ASP A 48 -2.40 -10.96 -12.78
N MET A 49 -1.68 -10.37 -13.69
CA MET A 49 -1.30 -8.96 -13.62
C MET A 49 -2.52 -8.04 -13.62
N GLU A 50 -3.51 -8.34 -14.46
CA GLU A 50 -4.67 -7.46 -14.53
C GLU A 50 -5.52 -7.53 -13.25
N GLU A 51 -5.67 -8.72 -12.70
CA GLU A 51 -6.41 -8.89 -11.47
C GLU A 51 -5.69 -8.20 -10.32
N THR A 52 -4.37 -8.31 -10.28
CA THR A 52 -3.57 -7.65 -9.25
C THR A 52 -3.66 -6.14 -9.37
N ARG A 53 -3.66 -5.62 -10.59
CA ARG A 53 -3.80 -4.19 -10.82
C ARG A 53 -5.14 -3.69 -10.28
N LEU A 54 -6.21 -4.44 -10.50
CA LEU A 54 -7.52 -4.09 -9.99
C LEU A 54 -7.56 -4.15 -8.47
N ASN A 55 -6.86 -5.10 -7.87
CA ASN A 55 -6.78 -5.20 -6.42
C ASN A 55 -6.08 -3.97 -5.83
N ILE A 56 -5.04 -3.47 -6.50
CA ILE A 56 -4.35 -2.27 -6.04
C ILE A 56 -5.29 -1.07 -6.12
N LEU A 57 -6.02 -0.94 -7.23
CA LEU A 57 -6.97 0.16 -7.38
C LEU A 57 -8.05 0.13 -6.31
N GLU A 58 -8.56 -1.06 -6.03
CA GLU A 58 -9.58 -1.23 -5.01
C GLU A 58 -9.04 -0.84 -3.64
N SER A 59 -7.82 -1.25 -3.34
CA SER A 59 -7.18 -0.90 -2.06
C SER A 59 -6.95 0.59 -1.93
N VAL A 60 -6.53 1.24 -3.03
CA VAL A 60 -6.32 2.69 -3.04
C VAL A 60 -7.61 3.41 -2.69
N ASN A 61 -8.72 2.98 -3.30
CA ASN A 61 -9.99 3.62 -3.03
C ASN A 61 -10.48 3.35 -1.61
N HIS A 62 -10.20 2.16 -1.11
CA HIS A 62 -10.66 1.78 0.23
C HIS A 62 -9.97 2.60 1.33
N VAL A 63 -8.68 2.90 1.18
CA VAL A 63 -7.96 3.63 2.23
C VAL A 63 -7.98 5.14 2.05
N ASN A 64 -8.55 5.64 0.94
CA ASN A 64 -8.58 7.07 0.71
C ASN A 64 -9.72 7.68 1.53
N ILE A 65 -9.36 8.39 2.59
CA ILE A 65 -10.37 9.01 3.45
C ILE A 65 -10.30 10.53 3.37
N GLY A 66 -9.88 11.06 2.22
CA GLY A 66 -9.97 12.50 1.96
C GLY A 66 -8.67 13.19 1.62
N LYS A 67 -7.53 12.65 1.99
CA LYS A 67 -6.24 13.28 1.73
C LYS A 67 -5.43 12.57 0.66
N GLY A 68 -6.01 11.60 -0.03
CA GLY A 68 -5.29 10.87 -1.06
C GLY A 68 -4.61 9.63 -0.52
N THR A 69 -3.85 8.98 -1.38
CA THR A 69 -3.22 7.71 -1.05
C THR A 69 -1.80 7.68 -1.58
N ILE A 70 -0.89 7.09 -0.80
CA ILE A 70 0.47 6.84 -1.24
C ILE A 70 0.64 5.33 -1.35
N VAL A 71 1.19 4.86 -2.47
CA VAL A 71 1.48 3.45 -2.67
C VAL A 71 2.97 3.24 -2.42
N LEU A 72 3.28 2.31 -1.53
CA LEU A 72 4.67 2.01 -1.17
C LEU A 72 5.02 0.63 -1.67
N THR A 73 6.14 0.51 -2.39
CA THR A 73 6.56 -0.78 -2.93
C THR A 73 7.92 -1.15 -2.36
N ASP A 74 8.28 -2.45 -2.47
CA ASP A 74 9.50 -2.93 -1.86
C ASP A 74 10.74 -2.56 -2.66
N MET A 75 10.68 -2.52 -3.99
CA MET A 75 11.83 -2.13 -4.78
C MET A 75 11.38 -1.50 -6.07
N PHE A 76 12.18 -0.60 -6.60
CA PHE A 76 11.88 0.06 -7.86
C PHE A 76 12.21 -0.88 -9.02
N GLY A 77 11.36 -0.90 -10.04
CA GLY A 77 11.62 -1.70 -11.23
C GLY A 77 11.08 -3.11 -11.19
N GLY A 78 10.53 -3.56 -10.07
CA GLY A 78 9.90 -4.87 -9.99
C GLY A 78 8.42 -4.79 -10.34
N THR A 79 7.76 -5.95 -10.35
CA THR A 79 6.32 -6.02 -10.67
C THR A 79 5.48 -5.14 -9.75
N PRO A 80 5.66 -5.14 -8.42
CA PRO A 80 4.85 -4.26 -7.58
C PRO A 80 4.97 -2.79 -7.95
N SER A 81 6.19 -2.32 -8.20
CA SER A 81 6.43 -0.95 -8.56
C SER A 81 5.82 -0.62 -9.92
N ASN A 82 5.98 -1.52 -10.90
CA ASN A 82 5.46 -1.28 -12.24
C ASN A 82 3.95 -1.24 -12.27
N LEU A 83 3.28 -2.12 -11.52
CA LEU A 83 1.83 -2.10 -11.44
C LEU A 83 1.33 -0.83 -10.76
N ALA A 84 2.00 -0.40 -9.69
CA ALA A 84 1.62 0.82 -8.99
C ALA A 84 1.76 2.03 -9.90
N ILE A 85 2.87 2.12 -10.65
CA ILE A 85 3.09 3.22 -11.57
C ILE A 85 2.03 3.23 -12.66
N SER A 86 1.58 2.05 -13.11
CA SER A 86 0.61 1.97 -14.18
C SER A 86 -0.74 2.59 -13.82
N ILE A 87 -1.05 2.75 -12.54
CA ILE A 87 -2.31 3.33 -12.14
C ILE A 87 -2.17 4.74 -11.60
N MET A 88 -0.96 5.31 -11.62
CA MET A 88 -0.73 6.63 -11.02
C MET A 88 -1.64 7.71 -11.56
N GLU A 89 -1.75 7.79 -12.88
CA GLU A 89 -2.53 8.86 -13.46
C GLU A 89 -4.01 8.71 -13.18
N SER A 90 -4.53 7.50 -13.30
CA SER A 90 -5.97 7.32 -13.16
C SER A 90 -6.41 7.40 -11.70
N ALA A 91 -5.56 7.09 -10.76
CA ALA A 91 -5.93 7.08 -9.36
C ALA A 91 -5.41 8.27 -8.57
N LYS A 92 -4.58 9.12 -9.18
CA LYS A 92 -4.02 10.31 -8.53
C LYS A 92 -3.30 9.92 -7.24
N ILE A 93 -2.39 8.98 -7.34
CA ILE A 93 -1.61 8.51 -6.20
C ILE A 93 -0.16 8.85 -6.41
N ASP A 94 0.62 8.80 -5.34
CA ASP A 94 2.07 8.87 -5.41
C ASP A 94 2.62 7.50 -5.12
N VAL A 95 3.75 7.15 -5.73
CA VAL A 95 4.37 5.85 -5.55
C VAL A 95 5.78 6.05 -5.03
N ILE A 96 6.12 5.37 -3.93
CA ILE A 96 7.45 5.42 -3.35
C ILE A 96 7.97 4.00 -3.24
N ALA A 97 9.17 3.75 -3.75
CA ALA A 97 9.76 2.41 -3.70
C ALA A 97 10.82 2.33 -2.62
N GLY A 98 11.15 1.11 -2.21
CA GLY A 98 12.19 0.87 -1.22
C GLY A 98 11.75 1.05 0.22
N ILE A 99 10.53 0.60 0.55
CA ILE A 99 10.02 0.83 1.89
C ILE A 99 10.80 0.03 2.92
N ASN A 100 10.81 0.54 4.12
CA ASN A 100 11.36 -0.18 5.26
C ASN A 100 10.58 0.25 6.50
N LEU A 101 10.80 -0.43 7.59
CA LEU A 101 10.03 -0.18 8.80
C LEU A 101 10.16 1.26 9.31
N PRO A 102 11.34 1.86 9.36
CA PRO A 102 11.46 3.24 9.82
C PRO A 102 10.63 4.23 9.01
N MET A 103 10.45 4.00 7.70
CA MET A 103 9.61 4.87 6.90
C MET A 103 8.16 4.78 7.31
N LEU A 104 7.72 3.62 7.77
CA LEU A 104 6.32 3.40 8.10
C LEU A 104 5.97 3.94 9.48
N VAL A 105 6.93 3.91 10.38
CA VAL A 105 6.70 4.39 11.74
C VAL A 105 6.55 5.89 11.77
#